data_38ddf693863156704d542aa4ba60a642
#
_entry.id   38ddf693863156704d542aa4ba60a642
#
_cell.length_a   1.000
_cell.length_b   1.000
_cell.length_c   1.000
_cell.angle_alpha   90.00
_cell.angle_beta   90.00
_cell.angle_gamma   90.00
#
_symmetry.space_group_name_H-M   'P 1'
#
loop_
_entity.id
_entity.type
_entity.pdbx_description
1 polymer ?
#
loop_
_entity_poly.entity_id
_entity_poly.type
_entity_poly.pdbx_seq_one_letter_code
_entity_poly.pdbx_strand_id
1 'polypeptide(L)'
;PGSSRLCTTLFPGKQRKAPSAISAHMSLYHLTGADEATTILLTFPTTTPTNNAQPGQSHAVAMTHLRVATDPNEQGAAGPSIRIQGTKGEIQVFGPAFRPERYRLIPKKGLGEIKDVQCPFPADGKGMYWEADEVARCLRDGKLESDGLPWEESIVIMEVMDEVRRQGGLTYPEKIESTVYPTQL
;
A
#
# COMPACT_ATOMS: atom_id res chain seq x y z
N PRO A 1 16.34 -4.57 5.66
CA PRO A 1 16.05 -3.19 6.04
C PRO A 1 15.41 -2.36 4.92
N GLY A 2 14.98 -2.93 3.80
CA GLY A 2 14.59 -2.19 2.61
C GLY A 2 13.09 -2.00 2.40
N SER A 3 12.24 -3.00 2.62
CA SER A 3 10.84 -2.93 2.21
C SER A 3 9.96 -2.13 3.19
N SER A 4 10.20 -2.21 4.49
CA SER A 4 9.46 -1.42 5.47
C SER A 4 9.79 0.09 5.40
N ARG A 5 10.98 0.45 4.91
CA ARG A 5 11.37 1.86 4.76
C ARG A 5 10.74 2.58 3.56
N LEU A 6 10.28 1.88 2.54
CA LEU A 6 9.58 2.55 1.42
C LEU A 6 8.25 3.17 1.88
N CYS A 7 7.52 2.47 2.72
CA CYS A 7 6.25 2.98 3.26
C CYS A 7 6.47 4.15 4.24
N THR A 8 7.50 4.07 5.08
CA THR A 8 7.85 5.13 6.06
C THR A 8 8.52 6.35 5.46
N THR A 9 9.19 6.20 4.31
CA THR A 9 9.88 7.34 3.65
C THR A 9 8.92 8.20 2.83
N LEU A 10 7.77 7.66 2.44
CA LEU A 10 6.77 8.39 1.67
C LEU A 10 5.96 9.37 2.51
N PHE A 11 5.91 9.18 3.82
CA PHE A 11 5.17 10.04 4.74
C PHE A 11 6.03 10.36 5.98
N PRO A 12 6.99 11.30 5.87
CA PRO A 12 7.77 11.74 7.01
C PRO A 12 6.90 12.59 7.92
N GLY A 13 6.42 12.02 9.01
CA GLY A 13 5.65 12.74 10.03
C GLY A 13 4.84 11.80 10.91
N LYS A 14 4.81 12.06 12.20
CA LYS A 14 4.14 11.26 13.24
C LYS A 14 2.60 11.20 13.14
N GLN A 15 1.99 11.82 12.16
CA GLN A 15 0.54 11.72 11.90
C GLN A 15 0.31 11.18 10.51
N ARG A 16 0.09 9.87 10.44
CA ARG A 16 -0.45 9.21 9.26
C ARG A 16 -1.94 9.57 9.20
N LYS A 17 -2.31 10.34 8.19
CA LYS A 17 -3.68 10.82 8.06
C LYS A 17 -4.48 9.86 7.21
N ALA A 18 -5.67 9.51 7.67
CA ALA A 18 -6.67 8.85 6.86
C ALA A 18 -6.95 9.68 5.59
N PRO A 19 -7.31 9.04 4.46
CA PRO A 19 -7.77 9.77 3.30
C PRO A 19 -8.99 10.61 3.63
N SER A 20 -9.06 11.81 3.08
CA SER A 20 -10.23 12.71 3.26
C SER A 20 -11.40 12.32 2.37
N ALA A 21 -11.16 11.54 1.32
CA ALA A 21 -12.19 11.00 0.45
C ALA A 21 -11.73 9.65 -0.13
N ILE A 22 -12.67 8.73 -0.25
CA ILE A 22 -12.52 7.40 -0.82
C ILE A 22 -13.60 7.23 -1.88
N SER A 23 -13.21 6.88 -3.09
CA SER A 23 -14.13 6.49 -4.16
C SER A 23 -13.68 5.16 -4.71
N ALA A 24 -14.58 4.19 -4.81
CA ALA A 24 -14.27 2.85 -5.27
C ALA A 24 -15.30 2.36 -6.28
N HIS A 25 -14.81 1.58 -7.24
CA HIS A 25 -15.64 0.79 -8.14
C HIS A 25 -15.19 -0.67 -8.06
N MET A 26 -16.14 -1.57 -7.85
CA MET A 26 -15.88 -2.99 -7.66
C MET A 26 -16.76 -3.82 -8.60
N SER A 27 -16.18 -4.84 -9.19
CA SER A 27 -16.90 -5.87 -9.93
C SER A 27 -16.83 -7.17 -9.14
N LEU A 28 -17.97 -7.79 -8.88
CA LEU A 28 -18.04 -9.07 -8.18
C LEU A 28 -18.03 -10.22 -9.16
N TYR A 29 -17.31 -11.26 -8.82
CA TYR A 29 -17.31 -12.50 -9.61
C TYR A 29 -18.64 -13.22 -9.50
N HIS A 30 -19.32 -13.40 -10.61
CA HIS A 30 -20.71 -13.86 -10.69
C HIS A 30 -21.00 -15.24 -10.07
N LEU A 31 -19.99 -16.11 -9.94
CA LEU A 31 -20.18 -17.45 -9.37
C LEU A 31 -20.06 -17.48 -7.84
N THR A 32 -19.23 -16.60 -7.26
CA THR A 32 -18.93 -16.67 -5.83
C THR A 32 -19.27 -15.38 -5.06
N GLY A 33 -19.49 -14.27 -5.77
CA GLY A 33 -19.68 -12.96 -5.15
C GLY A 33 -18.41 -12.34 -4.61
N ALA A 34 -17.23 -12.93 -4.86
CA ALA A 34 -15.94 -12.34 -4.46
C ALA A 34 -15.60 -11.13 -5.34
N ASP A 35 -14.81 -10.21 -4.83
CA ASP A 35 -14.29 -9.06 -5.57
C ASP A 35 -13.33 -9.50 -6.68
N GLU A 36 -13.78 -9.43 -7.91
CA GLU A 36 -13.00 -9.80 -9.08
C GLU A 36 -12.06 -8.69 -9.52
N ALA A 37 -12.55 -7.47 -9.52
CA ALA A 37 -11.78 -6.29 -9.88
C ALA A 37 -12.21 -5.10 -9.03
N THR A 38 -11.26 -4.38 -8.47
CA THR A 38 -11.55 -3.20 -7.67
C THR A 38 -10.59 -2.08 -8.04
N THR A 39 -11.14 -0.89 -8.29
CA THR A 39 -10.37 0.34 -8.48
C THR A 39 -10.74 1.32 -7.38
N ILE A 40 -9.74 1.88 -6.73
CA ILE A 40 -9.89 2.78 -5.58
C ILE A 40 -9.17 4.08 -5.88
N LEU A 41 -9.84 5.21 -5.65
CA LEU A 41 -9.26 6.54 -5.65
C LEU A 41 -9.27 7.09 -4.23
N LEU A 42 -8.10 7.44 -3.72
CA LEU A 42 -7.94 8.04 -2.38
C LEU A 42 -7.47 9.48 -2.53
N THR A 43 -8.02 10.38 -1.72
CA THR A 43 -7.59 11.77 -1.63
C THR A 43 -7.02 12.03 -0.25
N PHE A 44 -5.81 12.59 -0.19
CA PHE A 44 -5.14 12.94 1.05
C PHE A 44 -4.89 14.45 1.11
N PRO A 45 -5.20 15.12 2.23
CA PRO A 45 -4.84 16.51 2.43
C PRO A 45 -3.33 16.63 2.60
N THR A 46 -2.68 17.52 1.87
CA THR A 46 -1.26 17.82 2.09
C THR A 46 -1.12 18.90 3.16
N THR A 47 -0.16 18.68 4.07
CA THR A 47 0.12 19.62 5.15
C THR A 47 1.17 20.68 4.77
N THR A 48 1.74 20.60 3.57
CA THR A 48 2.75 21.56 3.12
C THR A 48 2.05 22.84 2.67
N PRO A 49 2.25 23.97 3.35
CA PRO A 49 1.75 25.25 2.87
C PRO A 49 2.43 25.54 1.52
N THR A 50 1.68 25.56 0.45
CA THR A 50 2.13 26.20 -0.77
C THR A 50 1.89 27.69 -0.58
N ASN A 51 2.92 28.50 -0.82
CA ASN A 51 2.83 29.96 -0.70
C ASN A 51 1.55 30.47 -1.35
N ASN A 52 0.63 31.02 -0.54
CA ASN A 52 -0.62 31.69 -0.91
C ASN A 52 -1.75 30.81 -1.54
N ALA A 53 -1.76 29.50 -1.42
CA ALA A 53 -2.82 28.69 -1.97
C ALA A 53 -3.48 27.79 -0.91
N GLN A 54 -4.69 27.38 -1.21
CA GLN A 54 -5.42 26.29 -0.55
C GLN A 54 -4.49 25.11 -0.21
N PRO A 55 -4.67 24.42 0.90
CA PRO A 55 -3.90 23.20 1.20
C PRO A 55 -3.98 22.27 -0.02
N GLY A 56 -2.81 21.90 -0.52
CA GLY A 56 -2.74 20.97 -1.67
C GLY A 56 -3.37 19.63 -1.31
N GLN A 57 -3.70 18.86 -2.32
CA GLN A 57 -4.16 17.48 -2.17
C GLN A 57 -3.24 16.55 -2.95
N SER A 58 -3.07 15.33 -2.46
CA SER A 58 -2.47 14.24 -3.21
C SER A 58 -3.50 13.15 -3.45
N HIS A 59 -3.37 12.46 -4.57
CA HIS A 59 -4.28 11.38 -4.94
C HIS A 59 -3.49 10.09 -5.09
N ALA A 60 -4.10 8.99 -4.67
CA ALA A 60 -3.59 7.66 -4.95
C ALA A 60 -4.67 6.85 -5.68
N VAL A 61 -4.24 6.08 -6.69
CA VAL A 61 -5.09 5.12 -7.39
C VAL A 61 -4.54 3.73 -7.10
N ALA A 62 -5.36 2.88 -6.52
CA ALA A 62 -5.04 1.47 -6.31
C ALA A 62 -5.98 0.61 -7.16
N MET A 63 -5.42 -0.43 -7.78
CA MET A 63 -6.17 -1.36 -8.60
C MET A 63 -5.80 -2.79 -8.22
N THR A 64 -6.79 -3.66 -8.13
CA THR A 64 -6.62 -5.10 -8.01
C THR A 64 -7.52 -5.82 -9.01
N HIS A 65 -7.03 -6.93 -9.56
CA HIS A 65 -7.80 -7.72 -10.52
C HIS A 65 -7.35 -9.18 -10.49
N LEU A 66 -8.28 -10.10 -10.26
CA LEU A 66 -7.97 -11.54 -10.14
C LEU A 66 -7.60 -12.21 -11.46
N ARG A 67 -8.03 -11.64 -12.60
CA ARG A 67 -7.82 -12.23 -13.93
C ARG A 67 -6.70 -11.58 -14.74
N VAL A 68 -6.12 -10.49 -14.24
CA VAL A 68 -5.11 -9.73 -14.98
C VAL A 68 -3.83 -9.69 -14.18
N ALA A 69 -2.78 -10.27 -14.75
CA ALA A 69 -1.45 -10.21 -14.15
C ALA A 69 -0.82 -8.82 -14.38
N THR A 70 -0.15 -8.30 -13.36
CA THR A 70 0.61 -7.03 -13.47
C THR A 70 1.90 -7.19 -14.26
N ASP A 71 2.40 -8.41 -14.41
CA ASP A 71 3.56 -8.77 -15.23
C ASP A 71 3.26 -10.11 -15.93
N PRO A 72 2.52 -10.08 -17.08
CA PRO A 72 1.95 -11.26 -17.68
C PRO A 72 2.97 -12.27 -18.23
N ASN A 73 4.21 -11.84 -18.49
CA ASN A 73 5.29 -12.72 -18.95
C ASN A 73 6.32 -13.04 -17.87
N GLU A 74 6.13 -12.54 -16.65
CA GLU A 74 7.02 -12.74 -15.48
C GLU A 74 8.49 -12.32 -15.72
N GLN A 75 8.71 -11.42 -16.69
CA GLN A 75 10.04 -10.95 -17.08
C GLN A 75 10.31 -9.49 -16.71
N GLY A 76 9.38 -8.86 -16.00
CA GLY A 76 9.48 -7.45 -15.62
C GLY A 76 9.32 -6.48 -16.79
N ALA A 77 8.73 -6.93 -17.92
CA ALA A 77 8.56 -6.12 -19.13
C ALA A 77 7.33 -5.22 -19.09
N ALA A 78 6.38 -5.48 -18.19
CA ALA A 78 5.10 -4.76 -18.12
C ALA A 78 5.20 -3.35 -17.52
N GLY A 79 6.39 -2.90 -17.17
CA GLY A 79 6.60 -1.59 -16.53
C GLY A 79 6.44 -1.63 -15.01
N PRO A 80 6.42 -0.47 -14.34
CA PRO A 80 6.33 -0.41 -12.89
C PRO A 80 4.91 -0.75 -12.40
N SER A 81 4.83 -1.59 -11.37
CA SER A 81 3.57 -1.90 -10.67
C SER A 81 3.10 -0.75 -9.78
N ILE A 82 4.04 0.07 -9.28
CA ILE A 82 3.73 1.24 -8.45
C ILE A 82 4.48 2.45 -9.00
N ARG A 83 3.79 3.59 -9.11
CA ARG A 83 4.38 4.87 -9.51
C ARG A 83 4.05 5.93 -8.47
N ILE A 84 5.06 6.62 -7.98
CA ILE A 84 4.92 7.72 -7.03
C ILE A 84 5.46 8.97 -7.69
N GLN A 85 4.56 9.87 -8.06
CA GLN A 85 4.89 11.09 -8.78
C GLN A 85 4.87 12.28 -7.83
N GLY A 86 5.97 12.99 -7.75
CA GLY A 86 6.14 14.17 -6.93
C GLY A 86 6.71 15.35 -7.71
N THR A 87 6.74 16.52 -7.09
CA THR A 87 7.26 17.76 -7.70
C THR A 87 8.75 17.73 -7.99
N LYS A 88 9.49 16.81 -7.35
CA LYS A 88 10.95 16.64 -7.50
C LYS A 88 11.33 15.48 -8.41
N GLY A 89 10.38 14.68 -8.87
CA GLY A 89 10.62 13.52 -9.71
C GLY A 89 9.62 12.39 -9.47
N GLU A 90 9.98 11.20 -9.91
CA GLU A 90 9.14 10.00 -9.84
C GLU A 90 9.92 8.83 -9.23
N ILE A 91 9.22 7.97 -8.48
CA ILE A 91 9.70 6.67 -8.04
C ILE A 91 8.86 5.62 -8.75
N GLN A 92 9.52 4.67 -9.38
CA GLN A 92 8.91 3.52 -10.02
C GLN A 92 9.32 2.25 -9.27
N VAL A 93 8.34 1.45 -8.82
CA VAL A 93 8.60 0.15 -8.18
C VAL A 93 8.13 -0.94 -9.13
N PHE A 94 9.03 -1.87 -9.45
CA PHE A 94 8.75 -2.94 -10.41
C PHE A 94 8.19 -4.17 -9.71
N GLY A 95 7.35 -4.90 -10.45
CA GLY A 95 6.63 -6.04 -9.95
C GLY A 95 7.46 -7.25 -9.50
N PRO A 96 6.80 -8.17 -8.78
CA PRO A 96 5.42 -8.07 -8.34
C PRO A 96 5.24 -7.06 -7.20
N ALA A 97 4.11 -6.33 -7.18
CA ALA A 97 3.90 -5.21 -6.25
C ALA A 97 4.00 -5.61 -4.76
N PHE A 98 3.58 -6.84 -4.44
CA PHE A 98 3.61 -7.38 -3.07
C PHE A 98 5.01 -7.87 -2.63
N ARG A 99 5.96 -7.97 -3.59
CA ARG A 99 7.33 -8.45 -3.33
C ARG A 99 8.32 -7.81 -4.29
N PRO A 100 8.48 -6.48 -4.24
CA PRO A 100 9.37 -5.78 -5.17
C PRO A 100 10.84 -6.01 -4.82
N GLU A 101 11.65 -6.28 -5.85
CA GLU A 101 13.10 -6.44 -5.75
C GLU A 101 13.87 -5.35 -6.50
N ARG A 102 13.16 -4.42 -7.15
CA ARG A 102 13.76 -3.32 -7.92
C ARG A 102 12.90 -2.08 -7.87
N TYR A 103 13.55 -0.93 -7.72
CA TYR A 103 12.92 0.36 -7.95
C TYR A 103 13.83 1.30 -8.73
N ARG A 104 13.22 2.32 -9.35
CA ARG A 104 13.91 3.35 -10.12
C ARG A 104 13.55 4.72 -9.57
N LEU A 105 14.56 5.55 -9.39
CA LEU A 105 14.42 6.96 -9.07
C LEU A 105 14.63 7.78 -10.34
N ILE A 106 13.68 8.63 -10.68
CA ILE A 106 13.73 9.52 -11.83
C ILE A 106 13.62 10.95 -11.32
N PRO A 107 14.75 11.64 -11.04
CA PRO A 107 14.71 13.02 -10.60
C PRO A 107 14.19 13.94 -11.72
N LYS A 108 13.55 15.06 -11.33
CA LYS A 108 13.23 16.13 -12.25
C LYS A 108 14.52 16.65 -12.90
N LYS A 109 14.42 17.09 -14.16
CA LYS A 109 15.55 17.67 -14.92
C LYS A 109 16.33 18.68 -14.07
N GLY A 110 17.64 18.47 -13.96
CA GLY A 110 18.55 19.31 -13.18
C GLY A 110 18.67 18.97 -11.69
N LEU A 111 17.94 17.97 -11.20
CA LEU A 111 18.02 17.53 -9.78
C LEU A 111 18.81 16.25 -9.55
N GLY A 112 19.42 15.67 -10.59
CA GLY A 112 20.22 14.47 -10.49
C GLY A 112 20.03 13.53 -11.67
N GLU A 113 20.59 12.35 -11.55
CA GLU A 113 20.55 11.29 -12.56
C GLU A 113 19.54 10.20 -12.20
N ILE A 114 19.09 9.46 -13.22
CA ILE A 114 18.23 8.28 -13.01
C ILE A 114 19.05 7.20 -12.30
N LYS A 115 18.45 6.58 -11.28
CA LYS A 115 19.07 5.50 -10.51
C LYS A 115 18.15 4.28 -10.50
N ASP A 116 18.67 3.15 -10.99
CA ASP A 116 18.07 1.84 -10.77
C ASP A 116 18.69 1.20 -9.52
N VAL A 117 17.84 0.75 -8.61
CA VAL A 117 18.26 0.15 -7.35
C VAL A 117 17.69 -1.26 -7.25
N GLN A 118 18.60 -2.22 -7.07
CA GLN A 118 18.24 -3.61 -6.82
C GLN A 118 18.18 -3.87 -5.31
N CYS A 119 17.16 -4.56 -4.87
CA CYS A 119 16.90 -4.90 -3.47
C CYS A 119 16.60 -6.40 -3.37
N PRO A 120 17.55 -7.27 -3.68
CA PRO A 120 17.33 -8.71 -3.67
C PRO A 120 17.02 -9.19 -2.25
N PHE A 121 16.19 -10.21 -2.15
CA PHE A 121 15.99 -10.90 -0.88
C PHE A 121 17.24 -11.65 -0.46
N PRO A 122 17.63 -11.61 0.82
CA PRO A 122 18.73 -12.41 1.32
C PRO A 122 18.40 -13.90 1.21
N ALA A 123 19.37 -14.68 0.71
CA ALA A 123 19.24 -16.13 0.49
C ALA A 123 17.97 -16.51 -0.30
N ASP A 124 17.41 -17.69 -0.07
CA ASP A 124 16.19 -18.18 -0.73
C ASP A 124 14.89 -17.70 -0.08
N GLY A 125 14.96 -16.68 0.79
CA GLY A 125 13.82 -16.14 1.51
C GLY A 125 12.81 -15.44 0.61
N LYS A 126 11.54 -15.40 1.06
CA LYS A 126 10.43 -14.71 0.38
C LYS A 126 10.08 -13.36 1.04
N GLY A 127 10.85 -12.93 2.05
CA GLY A 127 10.70 -11.64 2.71
C GLY A 127 9.79 -11.64 3.95
N MET A 128 8.98 -12.66 4.17
CA MET A 128 8.05 -12.70 5.30
C MET A 128 8.74 -12.79 6.67
N TYR A 129 9.98 -13.29 6.72
CA TYR A 129 10.76 -13.31 7.96
C TYR A 129 11.09 -11.92 8.52
N TRP A 130 11.01 -10.87 7.72
CA TRP A 130 11.23 -9.51 8.21
C TRP A 130 10.17 -9.05 9.21
N GLU A 131 8.95 -9.57 9.10
CA GLU A 131 7.91 -9.30 10.08
C GLU A 131 8.30 -9.89 11.45
N ALA A 132 8.77 -11.15 11.45
CA ALA A 132 9.25 -11.79 12.66
C ALA A 132 10.48 -11.09 13.27
N ASP A 133 11.42 -10.66 12.43
CA ASP A 133 12.58 -9.87 12.85
C ASP A 133 12.19 -8.54 13.48
N GLU A 134 11.19 -7.87 12.91
CA GLU A 134 10.71 -6.59 13.45
C GLU A 134 10.01 -6.80 14.80
N VAL A 135 9.18 -7.83 14.93
CA VAL A 135 8.57 -8.21 16.22
C VAL A 135 9.66 -8.51 17.26
N ALA A 136 10.69 -9.26 16.90
CA ALA A 136 11.79 -9.57 17.80
C ALA A 136 12.54 -8.31 18.25
N ARG A 137 12.76 -7.34 17.34
CA ARG A 137 13.36 -6.05 17.68
C ARG A 137 12.45 -5.23 18.63
N CYS A 138 11.15 -5.17 18.36
CA CYS A 138 10.20 -4.49 19.22
C CYS A 138 10.22 -5.09 20.65
N LEU A 139 10.17 -6.41 20.76
CA LEU A 139 10.23 -7.10 22.06
C LEU A 139 11.55 -6.82 22.80
N ARG A 140 12.69 -6.90 22.12
CA ARG A 140 14.00 -6.59 22.69
C ARG A 140 14.06 -5.14 23.21
N ASP A 141 13.49 -4.22 22.46
CA ASP A 141 13.55 -2.77 22.73
C ASP A 141 12.38 -2.30 23.63
N GLY A 142 11.54 -3.21 24.14
CA GLY A 142 10.39 -2.93 25.02
C GLY A 142 9.28 -2.14 24.34
N LYS A 143 9.18 -2.19 23.00
CA LYS A 143 8.13 -1.53 22.23
C LYS A 143 6.89 -2.44 22.14
N LEU A 144 5.71 -1.83 22.22
CA LEU A 144 4.43 -2.54 22.07
C LEU A 144 3.99 -2.67 20.61
N GLU A 145 4.54 -1.86 19.72
CA GLU A 145 4.24 -1.85 18.30
C GLU A 145 5.45 -1.41 17.47
N SER A 146 5.42 -1.69 16.18
CA SER A 146 6.45 -1.25 15.25
C SER A 146 6.22 0.20 14.82
N ASP A 147 7.31 0.99 14.78
CA ASP A 147 7.28 2.33 14.15
C ASP A 147 6.99 2.24 12.63
N GLY A 148 7.22 1.05 12.02
CA GLY A 148 6.99 0.80 10.61
C GLY A 148 5.52 0.64 10.23
N LEU A 149 4.73 0.04 11.11
CA LEU A 149 3.28 -0.16 10.97
C LEU A 149 2.63 -0.15 12.34
N PRO A 150 2.34 1.02 12.91
CA PRO A 150 1.65 1.12 14.20
C PRO A 150 0.18 0.69 14.09
N TRP A 151 -0.43 0.36 15.22
CA TRP A 151 -1.82 -0.09 15.30
C TRP A 151 -2.80 0.89 14.67
N GLU A 152 -2.60 2.18 14.89
CA GLU A 152 -3.44 3.23 14.30
C GLU A 152 -3.46 3.16 12.77
N GLU A 153 -2.32 2.88 12.13
CA GLU A 153 -2.27 2.73 10.68
C GLU A 153 -3.00 1.48 10.20
N SER A 154 -2.88 0.38 10.93
CA SER A 154 -3.63 -0.85 10.63
C SER A 154 -5.13 -0.63 10.70
N ILE A 155 -5.60 0.14 11.69
CA ILE A 155 -7.02 0.51 11.81
C ILE A 155 -7.47 1.36 10.62
N VAL A 156 -6.70 2.40 10.27
CA VAL A 156 -7.02 3.27 9.11
C VAL A 156 -7.07 2.47 7.81
N ILE A 157 -6.16 1.52 7.60
CA ILE A 157 -6.16 0.64 6.42
C ILE A 157 -7.46 -0.18 6.39
N MET A 158 -7.86 -0.77 7.51
CA MET A 158 -9.10 -1.55 7.60
C MET A 158 -10.34 -0.68 7.36
N GLU A 159 -10.40 0.52 7.92
CA GLU A 159 -11.49 1.47 7.69
C GLU A 159 -11.63 1.84 6.20
N VAL A 160 -10.50 2.05 5.51
CA VAL A 160 -10.50 2.27 4.05
C VAL A 160 -11.04 1.05 3.31
N MET A 161 -10.62 -0.16 3.68
CA MET A 161 -11.11 -1.39 3.06
C MET A 161 -12.59 -1.62 3.32
N ASP A 162 -13.10 -1.31 4.51
CA ASP A 162 -14.52 -1.39 4.86
C ASP A 162 -15.35 -0.44 4.01
N GLU A 163 -14.89 0.80 3.84
CA GLU A 163 -15.58 1.77 2.99
C GLU A 163 -15.57 1.34 1.51
N VAL A 164 -14.48 0.78 1.02
CA VAL A 164 -14.40 0.23 -0.34
C VAL A 164 -15.37 -0.92 -0.54
N ARG A 165 -15.45 -1.86 0.41
CA ARG A 165 -16.41 -2.97 0.39
C ARG A 165 -17.85 -2.45 0.41
N ARG A 166 -18.15 -1.47 1.27
CA ARG A 166 -19.46 -0.84 1.35
C ARG A 166 -19.88 -0.23 0.00
N GLN A 167 -18.98 0.50 -0.66
CA GLN A 167 -19.24 1.10 -1.98
C GLN A 167 -19.41 0.03 -3.06
N GLY A 168 -18.66 -1.06 -2.98
CA GLY A 168 -18.72 -2.20 -3.90
C GLY A 168 -19.89 -3.15 -3.68
N GLY A 169 -20.63 -3.00 -2.57
CA GLY A 169 -21.71 -3.92 -2.20
C GLY A 169 -21.23 -5.32 -1.78
N LEU A 170 -19.96 -5.45 -1.40
CA LEU A 170 -19.41 -6.71 -0.91
C LEU A 170 -19.68 -6.87 0.58
N THR A 171 -20.38 -7.93 0.93
CA THR A 171 -20.66 -8.31 2.33
C THR A 171 -20.16 -9.73 2.58
N TYR A 172 -19.50 -9.95 3.71
CA TYR A 172 -19.11 -11.27 4.15
C TYR A 172 -20.20 -11.94 4.98
N PRO A 173 -20.25 -13.27 5.04
CA PRO A 173 -21.16 -13.99 5.92
C PRO A 173 -20.93 -13.60 7.38
N GLU A 174 -22.03 -13.44 8.14
CA GLU A 174 -22.00 -13.04 9.56
C GLU A 174 -21.05 -13.92 10.40
N LYS A 175 -20.99 -15.20 10.10
CA LYS A 175 -20.12 -16.16 10.82
C LYS A 175 -18.60 -15.85 10.74
N ILE A 176 -18.15 -15.12 9.73
CA ILE A 176 -16.73 -14.72 9.61
C ILE A 176 -16.50 -13.27 10.04
N GLU A 177 -17.56 -12.47 10.19
CA GLU A 177 -17.52 -11.10 10.69
C GLU A 177 -17.94 -11.01 12.16
N SER A 178 -18.39 -12.12 12.77
CA SER A 178 -18.88 -12.14 14.15
C SER A 178 -17.77 -11.81 15.15
N THR A 179 -18.06 -10.89 16.05
CA THR A 179 -17.21 -10.60 17.23
C THR A 179 -17.64 -11.39 18.47
N VAL A 180 -18.66 -12.25 18.35
CA VAL A 180 -19.17 -13.07 19.44
C VAL A 180 -18.54 -14.46 19.39
N TYR A 181 -17.96 -14.87 20.53
CA TYR A 181 -17.36 -16.20 20.68
C TYR A 181 -18.10 -17.00 21.79
N PRO A 182 -18.35 -18.31 21.59
CA PRO A 182 -18.14 -19.07 20.36
C PRO A 182 -19.14 -18.69 19.27
N THR A 183 -18.66 -18.67 18.02
CA THR A 183 -19.53 -18.49 16.86
C THR A 183 -20.52 -19.64 16.76
N GLN A 184 -21.81 -19.32 16.71
CA GLN A 184 -22.84 -20.34 16.45
C GLN A 184 -22.77 -20.69 14.94
N LEU A 185 -22.30 -21.89 14.63
CA LEU A 185 -22.22 -22.44 13.27
C LEU A 185 -23.56 -23.00 12.84
#